data_c310a75b361688b4fe65d6e7b8ed0fcb
#
_entry.id   c310a75b361688b4fe65d6e7b8ed0fcb
#
_cell.length_a   1.000
_cell.length_b   1.000
_cell.length_c   1.000
_cell.angle_alpha   90.00
_cell.angle_beta   90.00
_cell.angle_gamma   90.00
#
_symmetry.space_group_name_H-M   'P 1'
#
loop_
_entity.id
_entity.type
_entity.pdbx_description
1 polymer ?
#
loop_
_entity_poly.entity_id
_entity_poly.type
_entity_poly.pdbx_seq_one_letter_code
_entity_poly.pdbx_strand_id
1 'polypeptide(L)'
;MDMQTTEKILKSEQKEISRLRKMQSRNSGSGYFLILLMLIAIVNILDEVTSNLTVTVQSSFVTEFFVNNPFMGKYYTYEDGLAFHSGIGVFTYVLGLFTPFYKALADKWGRKPLFAISTLGMAAGLLVIHLSSSYIMFLVGFAIISFFMGHDIQIIYILEEAPDKHRAKIYSFLKSFGILGVILIPTLRDLLMGNDATKWREIFLVPALIGFAAVVLVVILAKDTKVFIGERIEYLSRPYEERQKEKELKKHQKEAQRNQSGVFNGVKYIFANKDTKMLIISHIIFDAAMPAIALYFESSMHRAGMSTSDITKALFMVPVIYASITFLSGFLADKAGRKTTVILFSVTCVTGYILFVAGILNGWNPYLIGSFAGLYQGSYWIGRDYMNVMMTEKVPTDIRASVVGAEGLLVIIGLVVGYLSATVGMIIMPIWTACLAISIPTVTVAAIIFALRVKETKGANLDEIG
;
A
#
# COMPACT_ATOMS: atom_id res chain seq x y z
N MET A 1 23.11 -17.65 34.64
CA MET A 1 22.32 -16.46 35.03
C MET A 1 22.07 -16.54 36.52
N ASP A 2 22.26 -15.47 37.29
CA ASP A 2 22.17 -15.47 38.74
C ASP A 2 20.73 -15.74 39.20
N MET A 3 20.56 -16.50 40.28
CA MET A 3 19.25 -16.91 40.82
C MET A 3 18.35 -15.72 41.18
N GLN A 4 18.94 -14.61 41.67
CA GLN A 4 18.21 -13.36 41.94
C GLN A 4 17.64 -12.70 40.68
N THR A 5 18.36 -12.75 39.56
CA THR A 5 17.93 -12.22 38.29
C THR A 5 16.75 -13.03 37.73
N THR A 6 16.80 -14.37 37.84
CA THR A 6 15.72 -15.27 37.42
C THR A 6 14.45 -15.03 38.22
N GLU A 7 14.55 -14.86 39.54
CA GLU A 7 13.40 -14.58 40.41
C GLU A 7 12.72 -13.24 40.10
N LYS A 8 13.50 -12.17 39.79
CA LYS A 8 12.98 -10.88 39.36
C LYS A 8 12.21 -10.99 38.04
N ILE A 9 12.74 -11.76 37.07
CA ILE A 9 12.06 -11.99 35.78
C ILE A 9 10.74 -12.71 36.01
N LEU A 10 10.71 -13.80 36.79
CA LEU A 10 9.49 -14.55 37.05
C LEU A 10 8.41 -13.70 37.75
N LYS A 11 8.79 -12.86 38.72
CA LYS A 11 7.85 -11.94 39.38
C LYS A 11 7.27 -10.91 38.40
N SER A 12 8.08 -10.37 37.48
CA SER A 12 7.62 -9.44 36.44
C SER A 12 6.66 -10.12 35.46
N GLU A 13 6.96 -11.36 35.06
CA GLU A 13 6.13 -12.15 34.14
C GLU A 13 4.79 -12.53 34.77
N GLN A 14 4.75 -12.89 36.06
CA GLN A 14 3.50 -13.15 36.80
C GLN A 14 2.61 -11.91 36.84
N LYS A 15 3.21 -10.73 37.03
CA LYS A 15 2.49 -9.46 36.98
C LYS A 15 1.96 -9.17 35.56
N GLU A 16 2.72 -9.47 34.53
CA GLU A 16 2.30 -9.38 33.14
C GLU A 16 1.13 -10.33 32.85
N ILE A 17 1.22 -11.60 33.23
CA ILE A 17 0.15 -12.61 33.06
C ILE A 17 -1.16 -12.13 33.74
N SER A 18 -1.08 -11.63 34.98
CA SER A 18 -2.27 -11.15 35.69
C SER A 18 -2.92 -9.96 35.00
N ARG A 19 -2.10 -9.05 34.44
CA ARG A 19 -2.56 -7.91 33.62
C ARG A 19 -3.23 -8.40 32.34
N LEU A 20 -2.62 -9.34 31.61
CA LEU A 20 -3.15 -9.89 30.37
C LEU A 20 -4.47 -10.64 30.58
N ARG A 21 -4.59 -11.45 31.62
CA ARG A 21 -5.85 -12.13 31.99
C ARG A 21 -6.97 -11.13 32.29
N LYS A 22 -6.67 -10.02 32.98
CA LYS A 22 -7.63 -8.93 33.21
C LYS A 22 -8.04 -8.22 31.92
N MET A 23 -7.11 -8.10 30.94
CA MET A 23 -7.42 -7.57 29.62
C MET A 23 -8.30 -8.53 28.83
N GLN A 24 -8.00 -9.83 28.86
CA GLN A 24 -8.77 -10.87 28.17
C GLN A 24 -10.23 -10.90 28.62
N SER A 25 -10.50 -10.80 29.93
CA SER A 25 -11.86 -10.75 30.45
C SER A 25 -12.67 -9.52 30.05
N ARG A 26 -12.02 -8.41 29.72
CA ARG A 26 -12.65 -7.15 29.27
C ARG A 26 -12.94 -7.10 27.76
N ASN A 27 -12.38 -8.04 26.96
CA ASN A 27 -12.45 -8.02 25.49
C ASN A 27 -13.67 -8.78 24.91
N SER A 28 -14.62 -9.22 25.75
CA SER A 28 -15.66 -10.20 25.32
C SER A 28 -16.99 -9.59 24.86
N GLY A 29 -17.09 -8.27 24.62
CA GLY A 29 -18.35 -7.62 24.24
C GLY A 29 -18.46 -7.29 22.76
N SER A 30 -19.64 -7.52 22.15
CA SER A 30 -19.97 -7.12 20.76
C SER A 30 -19.79 -5.61 20.51
N GLY A 31 -19.98 -4.77 21.53
CA GLY A 31 -19.78 -3.33 21.43
C GLY A 31 -18.32 -2.92 21.19
N TYR A 32 -17.35 -3.66 21.75
CA TYR A 32 -15.93 -3.39 21.50
C TYR A 32 -15.55 -3.64 20.03
N PHE A 33 -16.08 -4.71 19.44
CA PHE A 33 -15.77 -5.02 18.03
C PHE A 33 -16.25 -3.89 17.09
N LEU A 34 -17.41 -3.28 17.35
CA LEU A 34 -17.88 -2.14 16.57
C LEU A 34 -16.95 -0.92 16.71
N ILE A 35 -16.50 -0.62 17.94
CA ILE A 35 -15.52 0.47 18.18
C ILE A 35 -14.23 0.19 17.43
N LEU A 36 -13.74 -1.04 17.48
CA LEU A 36 -12.53 -1.44 16.74
C LEU A 36 -12.68 -1.26 15.22
N LEU A 37 -13.84 -1.67 14.66
CA LEU A 37 -14.11 -1.48 13.22
C LEU A 37 -14.14 0.00 12.85
N MET A 38 -14.71 0.86 13.68
CA MET A 38 -14.70 2.32 13.46
C MET A 38 -13.28 2.88 13.48
N LEU A 39 -12.44 2.47 14.43
CA LEU A 39 -11.04 2.89 14.50
C LEU A 39 -10.26 2.44 13.25
N ILE A 40 -10.44 1.20 12.84
CA ILE A 40 -9.81 0.66 11.64
C ILE A 40 -10.28 1.42 10.40
N ALA A 41 -11.59 1.73 10.30
CA ALA A 41 -12.12 2.50 9.17
C ALA A 41 -11.51 3.90 9.08
N ILE A 42 -11.39 4.61 10.21
CA ILE A 42 -10.75 5.95 10.26
C ILE A 42 -9.29 5.87 9.83
N VAL A 43 -8.53 4.88 10.32
CA VAL A 43 -7.13 4.74 9.97
C VAL A 43 -6.96 4.28 8.52
N ASN A 44 -7.84 3.42 7.98
CA ASN A 44 -7.83 3.07 6.56
C ASN A 44 -8.10 4.28 5.66
N ILE A 45 -9.03 5.15 6.02
CA ILE A 45 -9.25 6.41 5.28
C ILE A 45 -7.99 7.28 5.34
N LEU A 46 -7.37 7.42 6.50
CA LEU A 46 -6.14 8.19 6.66
C LEU A 46 -5.01 7.62 5.81
N ASP A 47 -4.85 6.30 5.77
CA ASP A 47 -3.84 5.59 4.98
C ASP A 47 -4.04 5.84 3.48
N GLU A 48 -5.25 5.65 2.98
CA GLU A 48 -5.59 5.90 1.57
C GLU A 48 -5.45 7.37 1.18
N VAL A 49 -5.88 8.30 2.04
CA VAL A 49 -5.68 9.74 1.83
C VAL A 49 -4.19 10.08 1.80
N THR A 50 -3.42 9.59 2.76
CA THR A 50 -1.98 9.85 2.87
C THR A 50 -1.22 9.32 1.65
N SER A 51 -1.60 8.14 1.15
CA SER A 51 -1.01 7.50 -0.04
C SER A 51 -1.20 8.31 -1.31
N ASN A 52 -2.33 9.00 -1.43
CA ASN A 52 -2.71 9.70 -2.65
C ASN A 52 -2.47 11.21 -2.61
N LEU A 53 -2.33 11.81 -1.42
CA LEU A 53 -2.35 13.26 -1.24
C LEU A 53 -1.20 13.97 -1.97
N THR A 54 0.03 13.47 -1.85
CA THR A 54 1.21 14.06 -2.50
C THR A 54 1.11 14.05 -4.02
N VAL A 55 0.58 12.97 -4.60
CA VAL A 55 0.42 12.83 -6.05
C VAL A 55 -0.59 13.84 -6.60
N THR A 56 -1.61 14.17 -5.81
CA THR A 56 -2.68 15.09 -6.25
C THR A 56 -2.30 16.57 -6.19
N VAL A 57 -1.14 16.94 -5.66
CA VAL A 57 -0.60 18.31 -5.63
C VAL A 57 0.80 18.38 -6.21
N GLN A 58 1.18 17.39 -7.00
CA GLN A 58 2.52 17.24 -7.53
C GLN A 58 2.92 18.45 -8.37
N SER A 59 2.02 18.99 -9.21
CA SER A 59 2.28 20.18 -10.00
C SER A 59 2.62 21.40 -9.13
N SER A 60 1.92 21.56 -8.01
CA SER A 60 2.07 22.73 -7.13
C SER A 60 3.44 22.72 -6.44
N PHE A 61 3.86 21.62 -5.81
CA PHE A 61 5.13 21.59 -5.11
C PHE A 61 6.33 21.52 -6.07
N VAL A 62 6.20 20.87 -7.23
CA VAL A 62 7.25 20.88 -8.27
C VAL A 62 7.47 22.30 -8.78
N THR A 63 6.40 23.03 -9.08
CA THR A 63 6.49 24.41 -9.52
C THR A 63 7.14 25.28 -8.44
N GLU A 64 6.75 25.13 -7.18
CA GLU A 64 7.30 25.94 -6.11
C GLU A 64 8.77 25.64 -5.85
N PHE A 65 9.15 24.37 -5.67
CA PHE A 65 10.50 24.02 -5.22
C PHE A 65 11.56 23.98 -6.32
N PHE A 66 11.17 23.90 -7.58
CA PHE A 66 12.13 23.75 -8.69
C PHE A 66 12.04 24.84 -9.74
N VAL A 67 10.82 25.35 -10.02
CA VAL A 67 10.62 26.37 -11.07
C VAL A 67 10.71 27.77 -10.49
N ASN A 68 9.96 28.04 -9.42
CA ASN A 68 9.89 29.38 -8.81
C ASN A 68 11.04 29.67 -7.86
N ASN A 69 11.62 28.63 -7.25
CA ASN A 69 12.75 28.77 -6.34
C ASN A 69 13.94 27.94 -6.81
N PRO A 70 15.20 28.42 -6.61
CA PRO A 70 16.36 27.67 -7.00
C PRO A 70 16.57 26.49 -6.02
N PHE A 71 16.68 25.30 -6.57
CA PHE A 71 17.09 24.13 -5.81
C PHE A 71 18.57 23.81 -6.10
N MET A 72 19.39 23.69 -5.07
CA MET A 72 20.86 23.54 -5.20
C MET A 72 21.51 24.64 -6.07
N GLY A 73 21.00 25.88 -5.98
CA GLY A 73 21.55 27.01 -6.74
C GLY A 73 21.15 27.07 -8.22
N LYS A 74 20.22 26.21 -8.68
CA LYS A 74 19.76 26.14 -10.07
C LYS A 74 18.23 26.20 -10.13
N TYR A 75 17.70 26.93 -11.12
CA TYR A 75 16.29 26.84 -11.54
C TYR A 75 16.14 25.71 -12.53
N TYR A 76 15.05 24.95 -12.39
CA TYR A 76 14.73 23.83 -13.26
C TYR A 76 13.53 24.19 -14.15
N THR A 77 13.40 23.52 -15.30
CA THR A 77 12.13 23.46 -15.99
C THR A 77 11.16 22.60 -15.15
N TYR A 78 9.87 22.68 -15.43
CA TYR A 78 8.88 21.84 -14.75
C TYR A 78 9.19 20.34 -14.95
N GLU A 79 9.52 19.95 -16.18
CA GLU A 79 9.86 18.59 -16.55
C GLU A 79 11.10 18.07 -15.84
N ASP A 80 12.17 18.88 -15.80
CA ASP A 80 13.41 18.49 -15.10
C ASP A 80 13.17 18.38 -13.58
N GLY A 81 12.40 19.28 -12.98
CA GLY A 81 12.04 19.23 -11.57
C GLY A 81 11.20 17.99 -11.23
N LEU A 82 10.22 17.67 -12.09
CA LEU A 82 9.38 16.49 -11.96
C LEU A 82 10.20 15.20 -12.15
N ALA A 83 11.09 15.15 -13.14
CA ALA A 83 12.00 14.03 -13.37
C ALA A 83 12.94 13.82 -12.17
N PHE A 84 13.48 14.90 -11.61
CA PHE A 84 14.30 14.84 -10.40
C PHE A 84 13.52 14.26 -9.21
N HIS A 85 12.30 14.76 -8.96
CA HIS A 85 11.44 14.23 -7.90
C HIS A 85 11.09 12.75 -8.14
N SER A 86 10.81 12.37 -9.37
CA SER A 86 10.55 10.98 -9.76
C SER A 86 11.74 10.08 -9.45
N GLY A 87 12.95 10.49 -9.82
CA GLY A 87 14.18 9.74 -9.53
C GLY A 87 14.39 9.50 -8.03
N ILE A 88 14.08 10.49 -7.19
CA ILE A 88 14.12 10.34 -5.72
C ILE A 88 13.03 9.38 -5.23
N GLY A 89 11.87 9.34 -5.87
CA GLY A 89 10.78 8.42 -5.53
C GLY A 89 11.21 6.95 -5.47
N VAL A 90 12.22 6.54 -6.25
CA VAL A 90 12.79 5.18 -6.18
C VAL A 90 13.27 4.82 -4.77
N PHE A 91 13.85 5.76 -4.05
CA PHE A 91 14.36 5.52 -2.70
C PHE A 91 13.26 5.21 -1.67
N THR A 92 12.02 5.62 -1.92
CA THR A 92 10.90 5.31 -1.02
C THR A 92 10.61 3.81 -0.95
N TYR A 93 10.87 3.07 -2.04
CA TYR A 93 10.75 1.60 -2.04
C TYR A 93 11.81 0.93 -1.19
N VAL A 94 13.00 1.52 -1.06
CA VAL A 94 14.04 1.05 -0.14
C VAL A 94 13.53 1.09 1.30
N LEU A 95 12.75 2.11 1.67
CA LEU A 95 12.12 2.18 2.99
C LEU A 95 11.09 1.07 3.20
N GLY A 96 10.39 0.67 2.16
CA GLY A 96 9.46 -0.48 2.19
C GLY A 96 10.14 -1.82 2.52
N LEU A 97 11.44 -1.97 2.25
CA LEU A 97 12.20 -3.18 2.63
C LEU A 97 12.29 -3.37 4.15
N PHE A 98 12.09 -2.33 4.95
CA PHE A 98 12.06 -2.42 6.42
C PHE A 98 10.70 -2.87 6.98
N THR A 99 9.64 -2.90 6.17
CA THR A 99 8.28 -3.31 6.58
C THR A 99 8.24 -4.68 7.28
N PRO A 100 8.90 -5.74 6.79
CA PRO A 100 8.88 -7.04 7.48
C PRO A 100 9.46 -7.00 8.89
N PHE A 101 10.52 -6.20 9.10
CA PHE A 101 11.14 -6.04 10.43
C PHE A 101 10.20 -5.31 11.38
N TYR A 102 9.53 -4.28 10.91
CA TYR A 102 8.54 -3.55 11.70
C TYR A 102 7.34 -4.43 12.05
N LYS A 103 6.79 -5.18 11.08
CA LYS A 103 5.68 -6.12 11.33
C LYS A 103 6.05 -7.20 12.35
N ALA A 104 7.29 -7.69 12.36
CA ALA A 104 7.77 -8.66 13.35
C ALA A 104 7.77 -8.11 14.78
N LEU A 105 7.82 -6.78 14.97
CA LEU A 105 7.69 -6.18 16.30
C LEU A 105 6.27 -6.34 16.86
N ALA A 106 5.24 -6.51 16.01
CA ALA A 106 3.87 -6.74 16.46
C ALA A 106 3.73 -8.03 17.28
N ASP A 107 4.51 -9.06 16.96
CA ASP A 107 4.51 -10.31 17.71
C ASP A 107 5.19 -10.18 19.07
N LYS A 108 6.10 -9.20 19.22
CA LYS A 108 6.84 -8.97 20.46
C LYS A 108 6.17 -7.95 21.38
N TRP A 109 5.69 -6.83 20.82
CA TRP A 109 5.17 -5.67 21.58
C TRP A 109 3.66 -5.62 21.66
N GLY A 110 2.97 -6.41 20.84
CA GLY A 110 1.53 -6.36 20.65
C GLY A 110 1.11 -5.54 19.42
N ARG A 111 -0.13 -5.70 19.05
CA ARG A 111 -0.68 -5.02 17.85
C ARG A 111 -1.00 -3.57 18.14
N LYS A 112 -1.48 -3.25 19.35
CA LYS A 112 -1.90 -1.91 19.76
C LYS A 112 -0.78 -0.86 19.70
N PRO A 113 0.45 -1.08 20.26
CA PRO A 113 1.52 -0.10 20.19
C PRO A 113 1.92 0.23 18.73
N LEU A 114 2.02 -0.80 17.89
CA LEU A 114 2.38 -0.59 16.49
C LEU A 114 1.29 0.11 15.69
N PHE A 115 0.03 -0.18 15.98
CA PHE A 115 -1.10 0.54 15.38
C PHE A 115 -1.07 2.02 15.71
N ALA A 116 -0.80 2.38 16.98
CA ALA A 116 -0.64 3.77 17.38
C ALA A 116 0.59 4.44 16.75
N ILE A 117 1.75 3.74 16.71
CA ILE A 117 3.01 4.28 16.16
C ILE A 117 2.92 4.48 14.66
N SER A 118 2.34 3.55 13.89
CA SER A 118 2.17 3.72 12.43
C SER A 118 1.23 4.87 12.11
N THR A 119 0.10 4.98 12.83
CA THR A 119 -0.83 6.10 12.66
C THR A 119 -0.18 7.44 13.04
N LEU A 120 0.60 7.47 14.13
CA LEU A 120 1.36 8.67 14.55
C LEU A 120 2.39 9.07 13.50
N GLY A 121 3.11 8.09 12.93
CA GLY A 121 4.11 8.35 11.89
C GLY A 121 3.50 8.96 10.64
N MET A 122 2.36 8.45 10.18
CA MET A 122 1.62 9.04 9.05
C MET A 122 1.19 10.48 9.37
N ALA A 123 0.57 10.71 10.53
CA ALA A 123 0.14 12.05 10.96
C ALA A 123 1.30 13.05 11.08
N ALA A 124 2.42 12.61 11.67
CA ALA A 124 3.62 13.41 11.80
C ALA A 124 4.23 13.75 10.44
N GLY A 125 4.31 12.79 9.52
CA GLY A 125 4.81 13.03 8.17
C GLY A 125 3.96 14.04 7.39
N LEU A 126 2.63 13.95 7.48
CA LEU A 126 1.70 14.94 6.92
C LEU A 126 1.93 16.34 7.50
N LEU A 127 2.12 16.43 8.82
CA LEU A 127 2.40 17.71 9.49
C LEU A 127 3.75 18.29 9.05
N VAL A 128 4.79 17.46 8.89
CA VAL A 128 6.10 17.90 8.39
C VAL A 128 5.99 18.44 6.96
N ILE A 129 5.18 17.81 6.09
CA ILE A 129 4.91 18.32 4.74
C ILE A 129 4.17 19.66 4.81
N HIS A 130 3.14 19.79 5.64
CA HIS A 130 2.42 21.05 5.83
C HIS A 130 3.35 22.20 6.24
N LEU A 131 4.28 21.93 7.16
CA LEU A 131 5.24 22.91 7.66
C LEU A 131 6.47 23.09 6.76
N SER A 132 6.58 22.36 5.64
CA SER A 132 7.78 22.37 4.82
C SER A 132 8.01 23.73 4.14
N SER A 133 9.13 24.35 4.42
CA SER A 133 9.62 25.58 3.76
C SER A 133 10.65 25.29 2.66
N SER A 134 11.11 24.03 2.55
CA SER A 134 12.11 23.59 1.58
C SER A 134 11.81 22.21 1.06
N TYR A 135 12.34 21.90 -0.14
CA TYR A 135 12.18 20.58 -0.74
C TYR A 135 12.78 19.46 0.15
N ILE A 136 13.89 19.74 0.85
CA ILE A 136 14.49 18.74 1.76
C ILE A 136 13.52 18.41 2.91
N MET A 137 12.90 19.42 3.51
CA MET A 137 11.92 19.21 4.59
C MET A 137 10.68 18.46 4.07
N PHE A 138 10.21 18.78 2.85
CA PHE A 138 9.17 18.00 2.17
C PHE A 138 9.56 16.53 2.01
N LEU A 139 10.80 16.25 1.55
CA LEU A 139 11.31 14.88 1.42
C LEU A 139 11.39 14.14 2.75
N VAL A 140 11.74 14.79 3.84
CA VAL A 140 11.74 14.19 5.18
C VAL A 140 10.32 13.78 5.57
N GLY A 141 9.33 14.65 5.38
CA GLY A 141 7.92 14.30 5.62
C GLY A 141 7.44 13.15 4.73
N PHE A 142 7.79 13.18 3.45
CA PHE A 142 7.45 12.13 2.48
C PHE A 142 8.11 10.78 2.84
N ALA A 143 9.37 10.79 3.30
CA ALA A 143 10.06 9.59 3.76
C ALA A 143 9.42 8.99 5.03
N ILE A 144 9.00 9.84 5.98
CA ILE A 144 8.28 9.40 7.19
C ILE A 144 6.96 8.73 6.77
N ILE A 145 6.18 9.34 5.90
CA ILE A 145 4.94 8.75 5.38
C ILE A 145 5.23 7.40 4.72
N SER A 146 6.18 7.36 3.79
CA SER A 146 6.51 6.14 3.03
C SER A 146 6.98 5.00 3.94
N PHE A 147 7.67 5.31 5.05
CA PHE A 147 8.07 4.31 6.03
C PHE A 147 6.89 3.74 6.79
N PHE A 148 5.95 4.59 7.26
CA PHE A 148 4.86 4.14 8.14
C PHE A 148 3.62 3.64 7.40
N MET A 149 3.38 4.07 6.16
CA MET A 149 2.22 3.71 5.35
C MET A 149 2.18 2.21 4.99
N GLY A 150 3.31 1.58 4.71
CA GLY A 150 3.37 0.17 4.27
C GLY A 150 3.13 -0.87 5.37
N HIS A 151 2.69 -0.50 6.55
CA HIS A 151 2.70 -1.43 7.69
C HIS A 151 1.40 -2.21 7.88
N ASP A 152 0.26 -1.74 7.38
CA ASP A 152 -1.04 -2.45 7.36
C ASP A 152 -1.42 -3.18 8.66
N ILE A 153 -1.05 -2.62 9.82
CA ILE A 153 -1.34 -3.24 11.13
C ILE A 153 -2.84 -3.41 11.36
N GLN A 154 -3.65 -2.51 10.81
CA GLN A 154 -5.10 -2.59 10.83
C GLN A 154 -5.64 -3.88 10.20
N ILE A 155 -4.97 -4.42 9.17
CA ILE A 155 -5.36 -5.69 8.54
C ILE A 155 -5.15 -6.85 9.51
N ILE A 156 -4.08 -6.84 10.31
CA ILE A 156 -3.81 -7.87 11.31
C ILE A 156 -4.94 -7.90 12.35
N TYR A 157 -5.43 -6.73 12.78
CA TYR A 157 -6.59 -6.67 13.67
C TYR A 157 -7.83 -7.33 13.07
N ILE A 158 -8.11 -7.08 11.79
CA ILE A 158 -9.26 -7.69 11.11
C ILE A 158 -9.10 -9.22 11.06
N LEU A 159 -7.91 -9.70 10.74
CA LEU A 159 -7.63 -11.12 10.62
C LEU A 159 -7.76 -11.86 11.97
N GLU A 160 -7.39 -11.21 13.07
CA GLU A 160 -7.37 -11.82 14.41
C GLU A 160 -8.68 -11.64 15.19
N GLU A 161 -9.46 -10.56 14.95
CA GLU A 161 -10.65 -10.24 15.73
C GLU A 161 -11.97 -10.46 14.99
N ALA A 162 -11.95 -10.46 13.63
CA ALA A 162 -13.19 -10.66 12.87
C ALA A 162 -13.63 -12.13 12.89
N PRO A 163 -14.94 -12.40 13.00
CA PRO A 163 -15.46 -13.76 12.91
C PRO A 163 -15.10 -14.41 11.57
N ASP A 164 -14.61 -15.66 11.59
CA ASP A 164 -14.13 -16.38 10.40
C ASP A 164 -15.12 -16.36 9.25
N LYS A 165 -16.40 -16.59 9.54
CA LYS A 165 -17.49 -16.59 8.55
C LYS A 165 -17.66 -15.25 7.80
N HIS A 166 -17.24 -14.13 8.40
CA HIS A 166 -17.48 -12.78 7.87
C HIS A 166 -16.19 -12.01 7.60
N ARG A 167 -15.03 -12.56 7.90
CA ARG A 167 -13.72 -11.90 7.84
C ARG A 167 -13.44 -11.27 6.46
N ALA A 168 -13.62 -12.03 5.38
CA ALA A 168 -13.39 -11.54 4.02
C ALA A 168 -14.35 -10.39 3.65
N LYS A 169 -15.62 -10.48 4.06
CA LYS A 169 -16.62 -9.43 3.81
C LYS A 169 -16.28 -8.14 4.56
N ILE A 170 -15.87 -8.26 5.83
CA ILE A 170 -15.47 -7.12 6.66
C ILE A 170 -14.23 -6.45 6.07
N TYR A 171 -13.23 -7.23 5.68
CA TYR A 171 -12.02 -6.74 5.04
C TYR A 171 -12.33 -5.96 3.75
N SER A 172 -13.10 -6.57 2.83
CA SER A 172 -13.47 -5.94 1.56
C SER A 172 -14.29 -4.66 1.76
N PHE A 173 -15.20 -4.66 2.74
CA PHE A 173 -15.99 -3.47 3.08
C PHE A 173 -15.10 -2.34 3.58
N LEU A 174 -14.20 -2.62 4.53
CA LEU A 174 -13.29 -1.61 5.09
C LEU A 174 -12.32 -1.08 4.04
N LYS A 175 -11.80 -1.93 3.16
CA LYS A 175 -10.94 -1.50 2.05
C LYS A 175 -11.69 -0.59 1.07
N SER A 176 -12.89 -0.97 0.64
CA SER A 176 -13.72 -0.14 -0.25
C SER A 176 -14.09 1.19 0.40
N PHE A 177 -14.37 1.19 1.71
CA PHE A 177 -14.67 2.39 2.46
C PHE A 177 -13.45 3.32 2.57
N GLY A 178 -12.24 2.78 2.73
CA GLY A 178 -10.98 3.52 2.66
C GLY A 178 -10.79 4.22 1.32
N ILE A 179 -10.97 3.49 0.21
CA ILE A 179 -10.86 4.04 -1.16
C ILE A 179 -11.84 5.20 -1.37
N LEU A 180 -13.10 5.05 -0.92
CA LEU A 180 -14.07 6.15 -0.99
C LEU A 180 -13.62 7.37 -0.17
N GLY A 181 -12.88 7.15 0.92
CA GLY A 181 -12.31 8.23 1.74
C GLY A 181 -11.36 9.14 0.96
N VAL A 182 -10.79 8.68 -0.17
CA VAL A 182 -9.93 9.50 -1.07
C VAL A 182 -10.69 10.71 -1.64
N ILE A 183 -12.02 10.69 -1.67
CA ILE A 183 -12.86 11.86 -2.02
C ILE A 183 -12.58 13.06 -1.08
N LEU A 184 -12.06 12.82 0.11
CA LEU A 184 -11.63 13.89 1.01
C LEU A 184 -10.57 14.79 0.35
N ILE A 185 -9.71 14.26 -0.48
CA ILE A 185 -8.63 15.02 -1.14
C ILE A 185 -9.17 16.13 -2.05
N PRO A 186 -9.99 15.84 -3.08
CA PRO A 186 -10.56 16.90 -3.90
C PRO A 186 -11.46 17.84 -3.11
N THR A 187 -12.14 17.35 -2.05
CA THR A 187 -12.92 18.22 -1.16
C THR A 187 -12.02 19.23 -0.45
N LEU A 188 -10.88 18.80 0.11
CA LEU A 188 -9.91 19.68 0.73
C LEU A 188 -9.25 20.62 -0.28
N ARG A 189 -8.97 20.15 -1.51
CA ARG A 189 -8.46 21.01 -2.57
C ARG A 189 -9.44 22.13 -2.89
N ASP A 190 -10.72 21.82 -3.04
CA ASP A 190 -11.76 22.81 -3.34
C ASP A 190 -11.90 23.84 -2.22
N LEU A 191 -11.96 23.39 -0.97
CA LEU A 191 -12.16 24.24 0.20
C LEU A 191 -10.95 25.09 0.58
N LEU A 192 -9.72 24.54 0.48
CA LEU A 192 -8.49 25.15 1.03
C LEU A 192 -7.60 25.75 -0.06
N MET A 193 -7.52 25.12 -1.24
CA MET A 193 -6.76 25.65 -2.36
C MET A 193 -7.61 26.50 -3.31
N GLY A 194 -8.83 26.06 -3.64
CA GLY A 194 -9.64 26.69 -4.67
C GLY A 194 -8.86 26.78 -5.99
N ASN A 195 -8.65 28.01 -6.49
CA ASN A 195 -7.84 28.27 -7.67
C ASN A 195 -6.37 28.66 -7.37
N ASP A 196 -5.99 28.73 -6.10
CA ASP A 196 -4.65 29.16 -5.66
C ASP A 196 -3.76 27.93 -5.38
N ALA A 197 -2.96 27.56 -6.38
CA ALA A 197 -2.04 26.43 -6.28
C ALA A 197 -0.95 26.61 -5.21
N THR A 198 -0.69 27.83 -4.72
CA THR A 198 0.31 28.10 -3.69
C THR A 198 -0.11 27.58 -2.31
N LYS A 199 -1.39 27.39 -2.09
CA LYS A 199 -1.99 26.87 -0.84
C LYS A 199 -1.95 25.35 -0.73
N TRP A 200 -1.21 24.65 -1.56
CA TRP A 200 -1.17 23.19 -1.58
C TRP A 200 -0.81 22.53 -0.24
N ARG A 201 -0.07 23.23 0.62
CA ARG A 201 0.31 22.73 1.95
C ARG A 201 -0.87 22.63 2.91
N GLU A 202 -1.89 23.47 2.75
CA GLU A 202 -3.05 23.54 3.66
C GLU A 202 -3.86 22.22 3.65
N ILE A 203 -3.87 21.53 2.52
CA ILE A 203 -4.61 20.26 2.42
C ILE A 203 -4.00 19.12 3.25
N PHE A 204 -2.73 19.24 3.68
CA PHE A 204 -2.06 18.25 4.54
C PHE A 204 -2.42 18.42 6.03
N LEU A 205 -2.82 19.64 6.44
CA LEU A 205 -3.11 19.93 7.85
C LEU A 205 -4.31 19.14 8.36
N VAL A 206 -5.41 19.11 7.60
CA VAL A 206 -6.64 18.43 8.05
C VAL A 206 -6.43 16.92 8.25
N PRO A 207 -5.86 16.17 7.28
CA PRO A 207 -5.53 14.76 7.51
C PRO A 207 -4.52 14.54 8.65
N ALA A 208 -3.55 15.44 8.84
CA ALA A 208 -2.62 15.37 9.97
C ALA A 208 -3.37 15.46 11.31
N LEU A 209 -4.27 16.44 11.46
CA LEU A 209 -5.07 16.60 12.67
C LEU A 209 -6.02 15.40 12.92
N ILE A 210 -6.66 14.89 11.86
CA ILE A 210 -7.46 13.66 11.94
C ILE A 210 -6.57 12.48 12.40
N GLY A 211 -5.35 12.38 11.86
CA GLY A 211 -4.38 11.36 12.24
C GLY A 211 -3.99 11.44 13.72
N PHE A 212 -3.67 12.63 14.23
CA PHE A 212 -3.39 12.80 15.67
C PHE A 212 -4.59 12.47 16.56
N ALA A 213 -5.79 12.87 16.16
CA ALA A 213 -7.01 12.48 16.85
C ALA A 213 -7.22 10.95 16.83
N ALA A 214 -6.96 10.31 15.68
CA ALA A 214 -7.01 8.85 15.55
C ALA A 214 -6.00 8.15 16.47
N VAL A 215 -4.77 8.68 16.59
CA VAL A 215 -3.78 8.15 17.56
C VAL A 215 -4.30 8.18 18.98
N VAL A 216 -4.89 9.31 19.42
CA VAL A 216 -5.49 9.43 20.76
C VAL A 216 -6.59 8.40 20.95
N LEU A 217 -7.49 8.25 19.96
CA LEU A 217 -8.55 7.25 20.00
C LEU A 217 -7.99 5.82 20.04
N VAL A 218 -6.97 5.50 19.23
CA VAL A 218 -6.32 4.18 19.24
C VAL A 218 -5.68 3.90 20.62
N VAL A 219 -4.98 4.88 21.20
CA VAL A 219 -4.34 4.73 22.52
C VAL A 219 -5.37 4.49 23.63
N ILE A 220 -6.51 5.19 23.59
CA ILE A 220 -7.55 5.08 24.63
C ILE A 220 -8.43 3.84 24.41
N LEU A 221 -8.90 3.60 23.20
CA LEU A 221 -9.98 2.66 22.91
C LEU A 221 -9.48 1.31 22.39
N ALA A 222 -8.39 1.26 21.59
CA ALA A 222 -7.89 0.00 21.08
C ALA A 222 -7.30 -0.86 22.20
N LYS A 223 -7.45 -2.16 22.04
CA LYS A 223 -6.85 -3.17 22.93
C LYS A 223 -6.03 -4.13 22.05
N ASP A 224 -5.07 -4.85 22.65
CA ASP A 224 -4.41 -5.93 21.92
C ASP A 224 -5.41 -7.04 21.59
N THR A 225 -5.13 -7.77 20.51
CA THR A 225 -6.02 -8.81 20.01
C THR A 225 -6.09 -10.00 20.96
N LYS A 226 -7.21 -10.71 20.92
CA LYS A 226 -7.42 -11.93 21.75
C LYS A 226 -6.38 -13.00 21.44
N VAL A 227 -6.01 -13.13 20.17
CA VAL A 227 -5.00 -14.07 19.71
C VAL A 227 -3.66 -13.75 20.35
N PHE A 228 -3.18 -12.51 20.21
CA PHE A 228 -1.91 -12.10 20.84
C PHE A 228 -1.90 -12.28 22.35
N ILE A 229 -2.98 -11.85 23.03
CA ILE A 229 -3.10 -11.99 24.48
C ILE A 229 -3.07 -13.47 24.89
N GLY A 230 -3.80 -14.33 24.19
CA GLY A 230 -3.84 -15.78 24.43
C GLY A 230 -2.47 -16.43 24.25
N GLU A 231 -1.84 -16.21 23.10
CA GLU A 231 -0.49 -16.74 22.81
C GLU A 231 0.55 -16.25 23.82
N ARG A 232 0.48 -14.97 24.21
CA ARG A 232 1.40 -14.39 25.19
C ARG A 232 1.22 -14.96 26.59
N ILE A 233 -0.04 -15.17 27.04
CA ILE A 233 -0.33 -15.85 28.31
C ILE A 233 0.18 -17.29 28.29
N GLU A 234 -0.10 -18.03 27.23
CA GLU A 234 0.35 -19.41 27.06
C GLU A 234 1.88 -19.49 27.12
N TYR A 235 2.57 -18.65 26.33
CA TYR A 235 4.02 -18.58 26.32
C TYR A 235 4.60 -18.26 27.69
N LEU A 236 4.08 -17.26 28.41
CA LEU A 236 4.57 -16.86 29.72
C LEU A 236 4.22 -17.89 30.83
N SER A 237 3.17 -18.70 30.64
CA SER A 237 2.76 -19.74 31.60
C SER A 237 3.60 -21.00 31.51
N ARG A 238 4.36 -21.19 30.42
CA ARG A 238 5.30 -22.34 30.31
C ARG A 238 6.51 -22.13 31.24
N PRO A 239 7.12 -23.21 31.79
CA PRO A 239 8.32 -23.12 32.59
C PRO A 239 9.44 -22.33 31.90
N TYR A 240 10.17 -21.52 32.66
CA TYR A 240 11.21 -20.65 32.10
C TYR A 240 12.29 -21.47 31.34
N GLU A 241 12.66 -22.64 31.86
CA GLU A 241 13.65 -23.52 31.24
C GLU A 241 13.17 -24.07 29.89
N GLU A 242 11.89 -24.44 29.75
CA GLU A 242 11.30 -24.89 28.49
C GLU A 242 11.30 -23.77 27.45
N ARG A 243 10.97 -22.56 27.87
CA ARG A 243 11.00 -21.39 26.99
C ARG A 243 12.41 -21.05 26.51
N GLN A 244 13.43 -21.23 27.33
CA GLN A 244 14.82 -21.04 26.90
C GLN A 244 15.26 -22.14 25.92
N LYS A 245 14.93 -23.40 26.23
CA LYS A 245 15.19 -24.53 25.31
C LYS A 245 14.48 -24.33 23.97
N GLU A 246 13.22 -23.87 23.98
CA GLU A 246 12.47 -23.55 22.76
C GLU A 246 13.10 -22.41 21.97
N LYS A 247 13.61 -21.36 22.65
CA LYS A 247 14.35 -20.28 21.99
C LYS A 247 15.64 -20.76 21.34
N GLU A 248 16.39 -21.58 22.02
CA GLU A 248 17.62 -22.19 21.49
C GLU A 248 17.31 -23.11 20.31
N LEU A 249 16.29 -23.97 20.46
CA LEU A 249 15.83 -24.87 19.41
C LEU A 249 15.36 -24.07 18.17
N LYS A 250 14.54 -23.03 18.38
CA LYS A 250 14.11 -22.11 17.30
C LYS A 250 15.28 -21.35 16.67
N LYS A 251 16.32 -21.02 17.45
CA LYS A 251 17.54 -20.41 16.92
C LYS A 251 18.29 -21.41 16.04
N HIS A 252 18.49 -22.62 16.50
CA HIS A 252 19.12 -23.70 15.72
C HIS A 252 18.26 -24.11 14.51
N GLN A 253 16.95 -24.18 14.69
CA GLN A 253 16.02 -24.42 13.56
C GLN A 253 16.03 -23.27 12.56
N LYS A 254 16.09 -22.01 13.01
CA LYS A 254 16.25 -20.86 12.10
C LYS A 254 17.59 -20.86 11.39
N GLU A 255 18.66 -21.30 12.06
CA GLU A 255 19.97 -21.47 11.43
C GLU A 255 19.95 -22.62 10.41
N ALA A 256 19.29 -23.74 10.72
CA ALA A 256 19.10 -24.87 9.80
C ALA A 256 18.09 -24.57 8.69
N GLN A 257 16.97 -23.90 9.01
CA GLN A 257 15.95 -23.47 8.06
C GLN A 257 16.40 -22.27 7.21
N ARG A 258 17.37 -21.48 7.67
CA ARG A 258 17.98 -20.40 6.88
C ARG A 258 18.57 -20.93 5.57
N ASN A 259 18.87 -22.22 5.51
CA ASN A 259 19.27 -22.91 4.28
C ASN A 259 18.09 -23.54 3.50
N GLN A 260 16.88 -23.67 4.09
CA GLN A 260 15.74 -24.35 3.45
C GLN A 260 14.49 -23.51 3.30
N SER A 261 14.24 -22.50 4.15
CA SER A 261 13.04 -21.63 4.10
C SER A 261 13.45 -20.17 4.12
N GLY A 262 13.74 -19.62 2.97
CA GLY A 262 14.03 -18.20 2.83
C GLY A 262 13.46 -17.68 1.51
N VAL A 263 13.42 -16.37 1.35
CA VAL A 263 13.00 -15.71 0.11
C VAL A 263 13.73 -16.30 -1.11
N PHE A 264 14.99 -16.72 -0.96
CA PHE A 264 15.75 -17.40 -2.02
C PHE A 264 15.14 -18.75 -2.45
N ASN A 265 14.54 -19.52 -1.54
CA ASN A 265 13.82 -20.74 -1.91
C ASN A 265 12.50 -20.41 -2.62
N GLY A 266 11.83 -19.34 -2.21
CA GLY A 266 10.69 -18.80 -2.95
C GLY A 266 11.08 -18.42 -4.38
N VAL A 267 12.18 -17.69 -4.57
CA VAL A 267 12.72 -17.36 -5.90
C VAL A 267 13.03 -18.63 -6.70
N LYS A 268 13.74 -19.60 -6.08
CA LYS A 268 14.08 -20.86 -6.74
C LYS A 268 12.83 -21.63 -7.19
N TYR A 269 11.80 -21.70 -6.31
CA TYR A 269 10.53 -22.35 -6.64
C TYR A 269 9.80 -21.65 -7.79
N ILE A 270 9.69 -20.32 -7.75
CA ILE A 270 9.05 -19.53 -8.80
C ILE A 270 9.67 -19.81 -10.18
N PHE A 271 11.01 -19.85 -10.27
CA PHE A 271 11.71 -20.06 -11.54
C PHE A 271 11.82 -21.52 -11.96
N ALA A 272 11.69 -22.48 -11.04
CA ALA A 272 11.66 -23.90 -11.35
C ALA A 272 10.33 -24.33 -11.96
N ASN A 273 9.22 -23.73 -11.55
CA ASN A 273 7.88 -24.05 -12.06
C ASN A 273 7.51 -23.11 -13.21
N LYS A 274 7.10 -23.70 -14.36
CA LYS A 274 6.80 -22.93 -15.58
C LYS A 274 5.64 -21.96 -15.39
N ASP A 275 4.59 -22.34 -14.66
CA ASP A 275 3.39 -21.52 -14.46
C ASP A 275 3.68 -20.30 -13.56
N THR A 276 4.34 -20.50 -12.42
CA THR A 276 4.73 -19.41 -11.51
C THR A 276 5.79 -18.52 -12.13
N LYS A 277 6.72 -19.09 -12.93
CA LYS A 277 7.71 -18.33 -13.69
C LYS A 277 7.07 -17.39 -14.71
N MET A 278 6.08 -17.85 -15.47
CA MET A 278 5.40 -16.99 -16.45
C MET A 278 4.53 -15.93 -15.77
N LEU A 279 3.91 -16.28 -14.65
CA LEU A 279 3.14 -15.36 -13.85
C LEU A 279 4.01 -14.21 -13.30
N ILE A 280 5.16 -14.53 -12.67
CA ILE A 280 6.05 -13.49 -12.11
C ILE A 280 6.66 -12.61 -13.21
N ILE A 281 7.03 -13.18 -14.36
CA ILE A 281 7.54 -12.40 -15.49
C ILE A 281 6.46 -11.40 -15.97
N SER A 282 5.22 -11.86 -16.14
CA SER A 282 4.10 -10.98 -16.48
C SER A 282 3.90 -9.89 -15.44
N HIS A 283 3.97 -10.24 -14.16
CA HIS A 283 3.76 -9.31 -13.06
C HIS A 283 4.86 -8.24 -12.99
N ILE A 284 6.14 -8.62 -13.14
CA ILE A 284 7.26 -7.67 -13.19
C ILE A 284 7.09 -6.67 -14.34
N ILE A 285 6.74 -7.16 -15.53
CA ILE A 285 6.51 -6.29 -16.71
C ILE A 285 5.30 -5.39 -16.47
N PHE A 286 4.22 -5.92 -15.88
CA PHE A 286 3.01 -5.16 -15.56
C PHE A 286 3.30 -4.03 -14.57
N ASP A 287 4.08 -4.30 -13.52
CA ASP A 287 4.41 -3.33 -12.48
C ASP A 287 5.36 -2.22 -12.97
N ALA A 288 6.05 -2.41 -14.10
CA ALA A 288 6.78 -1.33 -14.74
C ALA A 288 5.86 -0.20 -15.27
N ALA A 289 4.57 -0.45 -15.44
CA ALA A 289 3.59 0.59 -15.77
C ALA A 289 3.17 1.45 -14.56
N MET A 290 3.36 0.97 -13.31
CA MET A 290 2.82 1.59 -12.10
C MET A 290 3.15 3.08 -11.97
N PRO A 291 4.40 3.54 -12.11
CA PRO A 291 4.71 4.95 -11.94
C PRO A 291 3.98 5.83 -12.98
N ALA A 292 3.95 5.38 -14.24
CA ALA A 292 3.27 6.09 -15.31
C ALA A 292 1.74 6.17 -15.09
N ILE A 293 1.15 5.14 -14.51
CA ILE A 293 -0.29 5.04 -14.29
C ILE A 293 -0.72 5.80 -13.02
N ALA A 294 0.01 5.62 -11.91
CA ALA A 294 -0.47 6.07 -10.61
C ALA A 294 0.04 7.45 -10.19
N LEU A 295 1.17 7.92 -10.72
CA LEU A 295 1.86 9.06 -10.12
C LEU A 295 1.79 10.37 -10.91
N TYR A 296 1.49 10.34 -12.21
CA TYR A 296 1.64 11.53 -13.05
C TYR A 296 0.34 12.05 -13.67
N PHE A 297 -0.83 11.56 -13.23
CA PHE A 297 -2.11 11.98 -13.80
C PHE A 297 -2.45 13.44 -13.49
N GLU A 298 -2.19 13.91 -12.28
CA GLU A 298 -2.37 15.32 -11.89
C GLU A 298 -1.41 16.22 -12.67
N SER A 299 -0.12 15.87 -12.71
CA SER A 299 0.88 16.61 -13.49
C SER A 299 0.58 16.62 -14.99
N SER A 300 0.01 15.53 -15.53
CA SER A 300 -0.42 15.48 -16.93
C SER A 300 -1.58 16.43 -17.22
N MET A 301 -2.58 16.50 -16.34
CA MET A 301 -3.69 17.45 -16.43
C MET A 301 -3.19 18.90 -16.34
N HIS A 302 -2.33 19.18 -15.37
CA HIS A 302 -1.73 20.51 -15.21
C HIS A 302 -0.93 20.92 -16.44
N ARG A 303 -0.09 20.05 -16.96
CA ARG A 303 0.74 20.31 -18.13
C ARG A 303 -0.06 20.45 -19.44
N ALA A 304 -1.23 19.83 -19.52
CA ALA A 304 -2.19 20.03 -20.59
C ALA A 304 -2.94 21.38 -20.49
N GLY A 305 -2.66 22.19 -19.46
CA GLY A 305 -3.24 23.52 -19.27
C GLY A 305 -4.58 23.54 -18.53
N MET A 306 -4.98 22.44 -17.86
CA MET A 306 -6.18 22.44 -17.04
C MET A 306 -6.01 23.36 -15.83
N SER A 307 -7.05 24.12 -15.49
CA SER A 307 -7.07 24.96 -14.29
C SER A 307 -7.05 24.10 -13.00
N THR A 308 -6.58 24.68 -11.88
CA THR A 308 -6.59 24.00 -10.58
C THR A 308 -8.01 23.52 -10.21
N SER A 309 -9.05 24.32 -10.49
CA SER A 309 -10.45 23.96 -10.27
C SER A 309 -10.88 22.77 -11.15
N ASP A 310 -10.50 22.73 -12.43
CA ASP A 310 -10.87 21.62 -13.31
C ASP A 310 -10.14 20.33 -12.96
N ILE A 311 -8.88 20.42 -12.55
CA ILE A 311 -8.14 19.28 -11.98
C ILE A 311 -8.88 18.77 -10.73
N THR A 312 -9.31 19.64 -9.84
CA THR A 312 -10.07 19.25 -8.64
C THR A 312 -11.37 18.53 -8.98
N LYS A 313 -12.14 19.02 -9.98
CA LYS A 313 -13.35 18.33 -10.48
C LYS A 313 -13.03 16.94 -11.04
N ALA A 314 -11.95 16.81 -11.81
CA ALA A 314 -11.51 15.51 -12.31
C ALA A 314 -11.16 14.55 -11.15
N LEU A 315 -10.43 15.02 -10.15
CA LEU A 315 -10.03 14.22 -8.99
C LEU A 315 -11.21 13.65 -8.18
N PHE A 316 -12.39 14.30 -8.20
CA PHE A 316 -13.60 13.74 -7.56
C PHE A 316 -14.05 12.40 -8.16
N MET A 317 -13.89 12.27 -9.48
CA MET A 317 -14.36 11.07 -10.19
C MET A 317 -13.40 9.88 -10.04
N VAL A 318 -12.12 10.12 -9.79
CA VAL A 318 -11.10 9.07 -9.69
C VAL A 318 -11.48 8.01 -8.65
N PRO A 319 -11.66 8.33 -7.35
CA PRO A 319 -12.02 7.33 -6.34
C PRO A 319 -13.42 6.72 -6.55
N VAL A 320 -14.36 7.47 -7.11
CA VAL A 320 -15.72 6.97 -7.39
C VAL A 320 -15.69 5.84 -8.41
N ILE A 321 -15.03 6.06 -9.55
CA ILE A 321 -14.93 5.06 -10.61
C ILE A 321 -14.04 3.89 -10.14
N TYR A 322 -12.89 4.19 -9.51
CA TYR A 322 -11.99 3.17 -9.01
C TYR A 322 -12.72 2.24 -8.01
N ALA A 323 -13.39 2.77 -6.98
CA ALA A 323 -14.12 1.96 -6.01
C ALA A 323 -15.23 1.13 -6.67
N SER A 324 -15.98 1.71 -7.63
CA SER A 324 -17.04 1.04 -8.34
C SER A 324 -16.55 -0.19 -9.12
N ILE A 325 -15.48 -0.03 -9.91
CA ILE A 325 -14.94 -1.16 -10.69
C ILE A 325 -14.26 -2.20 -9.81
N THR A 326 -13.63 -1.79 -8.69
CA THR A 326 -13.05 -2.71 -7.72
C THR A 326 -14.14 -3.57 -7.07
N PHE A 327 -15.26 -2.98 -6.68
CA PHE A 327 -16.41 -3.72 -6.17
C PHE A 327 -16.94 -4.74 -7.20
N LEU A 328 -17.10 -4.31 -8.45
CA LEU A 328 -17.59 -5.17 -9.54
C LEU A 328 -16.61 -6.28 -9.92
N SER A 329 -15.30 -6.05 -9.76
CA SER A 329 -14.26 -7.01 -10.12
C SER A 329 -14.36 -8.33 -9.33
N GLY A 330 -14.80 -8.27 -8.07
CA GLY A 330 -15.01 -9.47 -7.25
C GLY A 330 -16.04 -10.41 -7.84
N PHE A 331 -17.20 -9.87 -8.26
CA PHE A 331 -18.23 -10.67 -8.92
C PHE A 331 -17.77 -11.26 -10.26
N LEU A 332 -16.98 -10.47 -11.00
CA LEU A 332 -16.43 -10.93 -12.27
C LEU A 332 -15.44 -12.08 -12.07
N ALA A 333 -14.53 -11.96 -11.11
CA ALA A 333 -13.52 -12.97 -10.81
C ALA A 333 -14.14 -14.28 -10.33
N ASP A 334 -15.23 -14.21 -9.57
CA ASP A 334 -15.95 -15.40 -9.12
C ASP A 334 -16.74 -16.06 -10.29
N LYS A 335 -17.29 -15.26 -11.20
CA LYS A 335 -18.10 -15.77 -12.32
C LYS A 335 -17.25 -16.18 -13.52
N ALA A 336 -16.30 -15.36 -13.96
CA ALA A 336 -15.52 -15.54 -15.18
C ALA A 336 -14.11 -16.10 -14.96
N GLY A 337 -13.64 -16.14 -13.70
CA GLY A 337 -12.30 -16.58 -13.33
C GLY A 337 -11.30 -15.43 -13.18
N ARG A 338 -10.18 -15.73 -12.48
CA ARG A 338 -9.13 -14.75 -12.18
C ARG A 338 -8.39 -14.33 -13.44
N LYS A 339 -8.06 -15.28 -14.30
CA LYS A 339 -7.35 -15.02 -15.58
C LYS A 339 -8.14 -14.08 -16.48
N THR A 340 -9.43 -14.34 -16.68
CA THR A 340 -10.32 -13.49 -17.50
C THR A 340 -10.38 -12.08 -16.92
N THR A 341 -10.45 -11.94 -15.59
CA THR A 341 -10.46 -10.66 -14.89
C THR A 341 -9.19 -9.87 -15.16
N VAL A 342 -8.01 -10.48 -15.01
CA VAL A 342 -6.73 -9.81 -15.31
C VAL A 342 -6.66 -9.31 -16.75
N ILE A 343 -7.06 -10.15 -17.72
CA ILE A 343 -7.03 -9.78 -19.15
C ILE A 343 -7.98 -8.62 -19.42
N LEU A 344 -9.23 -8.69 -18.94
CA LEU A 344 -10.23 -7.64 -19.16
C LEU A 344 -9.75 -6.32 -18.57
N PHE A 345 -9.27 -6.33 -17.32
CA PHE A 345 -8.79 -5.10 -16.68
C PHE A 345 -7.47 -4.58 -17.26
N SER A 346 -6.63 -5.42 -17.86
CA SER A 346 -5.50 -4.93 -18.66
C SER A 346 -5.95 -4.17 -19.91
N VAL A 347 -6.97 -4.67 -20.62
CA VAL A 347 -7.53 -3.98 -21.78
C VAL A 347 -8.21 -2.67 -21.37
N THR A 348 -9.00 -2.67 -20.31
CA THR A 348 -9.66 -1.44 -19.81
C THR A 348 -8.65 -0.43 -19.26
N CYS A 349 -7.54 -0.87 -18.69
CA CYS A 349 -6.43 0.00 -18.26
C CYS A 349 -5.84 0.75 -19.46
N VAL A 350 -5.44 0.05 -20.51
CA VAL A 350 -4.87 0.66 -21.73
C VAL A 350 -5.87 1.60 -22.40
N THR A 351 -7.12 1.14 -22.59
CA THR A 351 -8.18 1.94 -23.22
C THR A 351 -8.50 3.18 -22.40
N GLY A 352 -8.66 3.04 -21.08
CA GLY A 352 -8.93 4.15 -20.18
C GLY A 352 -7.82 5.19 -20.19
N TYR A 353 -6.55 4.75 -20.28
CA TYR A 353 -5.43 5.67 -20.33
C TYR A 353 -5.35 6.43 -21.66
N ILE A 354 -5.60 5.78 -22.80
CA ILE A 354 -5.70 6.45 -24.10
C ILE A 354 -6.81 7.50 -24.08
N LEU A 355 -7.99 7.16 -23.55
CA LEU A 355 -9.12 8.09 -23.44
C LEU A 355 -8.84 9.25 -22.47
N PHE A 356 -8.14 9.00 -21.37
CA PHE A 356 -7.67 10.06 -20.46
C PHE A 356 -6.77 11.05 -21.18
N VAL A 357 -5.75 10.57 -21.92
CA VAL A 357 -4.83 11.46 -22.66
C VAL A 357 -5.57 12.19 -23.78
N ALA A 358 -6.44 11.51 -24.52
CA ALA A 358 -7.29 12.17 -25.52
C ALA A 358 -8.16 13.26 -24.90
N GLY A 359 -8.72 12.99 -23.71
CA GLY A 359 -9.56 13.95 -22.98
C GLY A 359 -8.81 15.21 -22.57
N ILE A 360 -7.61 15.09 -21.98
CA ILE A 360 -6.82 16.26 -21.56
C ILE A 360 -6.33 17.08 -22.75
N LEU A 361 -6.00 16.45 -23.87
CA LEU A 361 -5.52 17.15 -25.08
C LEU A 361 -6.65 17.84 -25.87
N ASN A 362 -7.87 17.31 -25.81
CA ASN A 362 -9.02 17.87 -26.51
C ASN A 362 -9.93 18.72 -25.60
N GLY A 363 -9.55 18.99 -24.36
CA GLY A 363 -10.31 19.82 -23.43
C GLY A 363 -11.70 19.27 -23.09
N TRP A 364 -11.82 17.94 -22.91
CA TRP A 364 -13.09 17.32 -22.53
C TRP A 364 -13.54 17.77 -21.14
N ASN A 365 -14.80 17.47 -20.82
CA ASN A 365 -15.34 17.78 -19.49
C ASN A 365 -14.46 17.17 -18.37
N PRO A 366 -14.05 17.95 -17.35
CA PRO A 366 -13.17 17.49 -16.27
C PRO A 366 -13.66 16.22 -15.55
N TYR A 367 -14.96 16.09 -15.32
CA TYR A 367 -15.52 14.90 -14.69
C TYR A 367 -15.35 13.65 -15.57
N LEU A 368 -15.45 13.80 -16.90
CA LEU A 368 -15.21 12.70 -17.83
C LEU A 368 -13.72 12.29 -17.86
N ILE A 369 -12.82 13.28 -17.87
CA ILE A 369 -11.37 13.05 -17.76
C ILE A 369 -11.04 12.28 -16.47
N GLY A 370 -11.59 12.72 -15.34
CA GLY A 370 -11.42 12.05 -14.05
C GLY A 370 -12.01 10.64 -14.03
N SER A 371 -13.12 10.42 -14.75
CA SER A 371 -13.71 9.08 -14.89
C SER A 371 -12.77 8.12 -15.62
N PHE A 372 -12.10 8.56 -16.69
CA PHE A 372 -11.09 7.76 -17.36
C PHE A 372 -9.84 7.56 -16.51
N ALA A 373 -9.44 8.56 -15.70
CA ALA A 373 -8.35 8.43 -14.74
C ALA A 373 -8.67 7.34 -13.70
N GLY A 374 -9.86 7.35 -13.12
CA GLY A 374 -10.31 6.31 -12.19
C GLY A 374 -10.43 4.93 -12.83
N LEU A 375 -10.86 4.88 -14.10
CA LEU A 375 -10.99 3.65 -14.86
C LEU A 375 -9.63 2.97 -15.07
N TYR A 376 -8.64 3.68 -15.60
CA TYR A 376 -7.36 3.05 -15.88
C TYR A 376 -6.56 2.74 -14.61
N GLN A 377 -6.59 3.63 -13.60
CA GLN A 377 -5.92 3.37 -12.32
C GLN A 377 -6.53 2.16 -11.60
N GLY A 378 -7.86 2.16 -11.43
CA GLY A 378 -8.53 1.04 -10.80
C GLY A 378 -8.33 -0.27 -11.55
N SER A 379 -8.37 -0.23 -12.89
CA SER A 379 -8.11 -1.41 -13.73
C SER A 379 -6.69 -1.96 -13.54
N TYR A 380 -5.69 -1.08 -13.42
CA TYR A 380 -4.32 -1.48 -13.12
C TYR A 380 -4.23 -2.21 -11.77
N TRP A 381 -4.74 -1.60 -10.69
CA TRP A 381 -4.67 -2.19 -9.36
C TRP A 381 -5.44 -3.51 -9.25
N ILE A 382 -6.60 -3.61 -9.90
CA ILE A 382 -7.36 -4.87 -9.97
C ILE A 382 -6.54 -5.96 -10.68
N GLY A 383 -5.95 -5.65 -11.83
CA GLY A 383 -5.10 -6.61 -12.56
C GLY A 383 -3.95 -7.12 -11.71
N ARG A 384 -3.25 -6.21 -11.03
CA ARG A 384 -2.13 -6.48 -10.13
C ARG A 384 -2.55 -7.36 -8.95
N ASP A 385 -3.64 -6.99 -8.27
CA ASP A 385 -4.13 -7.73 -7.11
C ASP A 385 -4.51 -9.17 -7.46
N TYR A 386 -5.16 -9.40 -8.62
CA TYR A 386 -5.49 -10.76 -9.05
C TYR A 386 -4.26 -11.56 -9.51
N MET A 387 -3.19 -10.94 -10.02
CA MET A 387 -1.92 -11.64 -10.26
C MET A 387 -1.32 -12.13 -8.93
N ASN A 388 -1.34 -11.32 -7.86
CA ASN A 388 -0.93 -11.72 -6.51
C ASN A 388 -1.78 -12.88 -5.97
N VAL A 389 -3.10 -12.80 -6.11
CA VAL A 389 -4.03 -13.88 -5.70
C VAL A 389 -3.69 -15.17 -6.44
N MET A 390 -3.51 -15.13 -7.76
CA MET A 390 -3.18 -16.32 -8.55
C MET A 390 -1.82 -16.91 -8.18
N MET A 391 -0.83 -16.09 -7.77
CA MET A 391 0.44 -16.61 -7.26
C MET A 391 0.22 -17.41 -5.99
N THR A 392 -0.56 -16.90 -5.06
CA THR A 392 -0.87 -17.61 -3.80
C THR A 392 -1.68 -18.89 -4.02
N GLU A 393 -2.58 -18.89 -5.00
CA GLU A 393 -3.41 -20.04 -5.36
C GLU A 393 -2.63 -21.16 -6.10
N LYS A 394 -1.41 -20.87 -6.61
CA LYS A 394 -0.56 -21.83 -7.36
C LYS A 394 0.55 -22.46 -6.50
N VAL A 395 0.65 -22.13 -5.23
CA VAL A 395 1.78 -22.51 -4.40
C VAL A 395 1.33 -23.33 -3.19
N PRO A 396 2.03 -24.47 -2.89
CA PRO A 396 1.77 -25.28 -1.70
C PRO A 396 1.84 -24.45 -0.42
N THR A 397 1.05 -24.83 0.58
CA THR A 397 0.88 -24.06 1.83
C THR A 397 2.18 -23.92 2.62
N ASP A 398 3.04 -24.95 2.60
CA ASP A 398 4.31 -25.01 3.33
C ASP A 398 5.37 -23.98 2.86
N ILE A 399 5.37 -23.63 1.57
CA ILE A 399 6.32 -22.66 0.99
C ILE A 399 5.67 -21.34 0.57
N ARG A 400 4.33 -21.21 0.70
CA ARG A 400 3.56 -20.05 0.23
C ARG A 400 4.10 -18.72 0.75
N ALA A 401 4.43 -18.63 2.04
CA ALA A 401 5.00 -17.41 2.63
C ALA A 401 6.34 -17.02 2.01
N SER A 402 7.21 -18.02 1.71
CA SER A 402 8.50 -17.78 1.05
C SER A 402 8.33 -17.30 -0.40
N VAL A 403 7.34 -17.83 -1.11
CA VAL A 403 7.03 -17.45 -2.50
C VAL A 403 6.41 -16.05 -2.57
N VAL A 404 5.44 -15.73 -1.70
CA VAL A 404 4.85 -14.39 -1.62
C VAL A 404 5.90 -13.33 -1.25
N GLY A 405 6.80 -13.66 -0.32
CA GLY A 405 7.93 -12.78 0.00
C GLY A 405 8.89 -12.59 -1.17
N ALA A 406 9.16 -13.65 -1.95
CA ALA A 406 9.98 -13.60 -3.16
C ALA A 406 9.30 -12.79 -4.26
N GLU A 407 8.00 -12.97 -4.48
CA GLU A 407 7.20 -12.18 -5.42
C GLU A 407 7.30 -10.69 -5.11
N GLY A 408 7.05 -10.30 -3.85
CA GLY A 408 7.14 -8.90 -3.42
C GLY A 408 8.51 -8.25 -3.70
N LEU A 409 9.63 -9.01 -3.59
CA LEU A 409 10.95 -8.51 -3.97
C LEU A 409 11.15 -8.45 -5.49
N LEU A 410 10.66 -9.43 -6.23
CA LEU A 410 10.84 -9.50 -7.68
C LEU A 410 10.05 -8.40 -8.42
N VAL A 411 8.85 -8.07 -7.98
CA VAL A 411 8.04 -7.00 -8.60
C VAL A 411 8.66 -5.61 -8.41
N ILE A 412 9.50 -5.40 -7.37
CA ILE A 412 10.25 -4.16 -7.20
C ILE A 412 11.14 -3.87 -8.42
N ILE A 413 11.64 -4.91 -9.09
CA ILE A 413 12.43 -4.74 -10.32
C ILE A 413 11.61 -3.99 -11.38
N GLY A 414 10.35 -4.40 -11.58
CA GLY A 414 9.43 -3.73 -12.50
C GLY A 414 9.20 -2.28 -12.11
N LEU A 415 8.91 -2.03 -10.85
CA LEU A 415 8.70 -0.68 -10.31
C LEU A 415 9.91 0.23 -10.55
N VAL A 416 11.12 -0.23 -10.23
CA VAL A 416 12.37 0.53 -10.44
C VAL A 416 12.58 0.83 -11.92
N VAL A 417 12.40 -0.16 -12.80
CA VAL A 417 12.50 0.03 -14.26
C VAL A 417 11.47 1.06 -14.73
N GLY A 418 10.23 0.98 -14.24
CA GLY A 418 9.16 1.93 -14.55
C GLY A 418 9.50 3.36 -14.13
N TYR A 419 10.00 3.56 -12.92
CA TYR A 419 10.43 4.87 -12.43
C TYR A 419 11.56 5.47 -13.26
N LEU A 420 12.61 4.68 -13.53
CA LEU A 420 13.73 5.13 -14.34
C LEU A 420 13.28 5.47 -15.76
N SER A 421 12.41 4.63 -16.35
CA SER A 421 11.86 4.88 -17.70
C SER A 421 11.00 6.15 -17.72
N ALA A 422 10.15 6.37 -16.71
CA ALA A 422 9.33 7.58 -16.59
C ALA A 422 10.21 8.83 -16.42
N THR A 423 11.22 8.76 -15.55
CA THR A 423 12.17 9.85 -15.32
C THR A 423 12.89 10.26 -16.62
N VAL A 424 13.45 9.29 -17.35
CA VAL A 424 14.14 9.55 -18.63
C VAL A 424 13.12 10.04 -19.68
N GLY A 425 11.95 9.42 -19.75
CA GLY A 425 10.92 9.78 -20.72
C GLY A 425 10.47 11.23 -20.58
N MET A 426 10.27 11.73 -19.35
CA MET A 426 9.83 13.10 -19.08
C MET A 426 10.86 14.18 -19.46
N ILE A 427 12.15 13.83 -19.57
CA ILE A 427 13.20 14.76 -20.03
C ILE A 427 13.14 14.97 -21.55
N ILE A 428 12.71 13.94 -22.32
CA ILE A 428 12.81 13.95 -23.78
C ILE A 428 11.47 14.14 -24.50
N MET A 429 10.33 13.97 -23.80
CA MET A 429 9.00 14.11 -24.40
C MET A 429 7.96 14.58 -23.36
N PRO A 430 6.78 15.10 -23.81
CA PRO A 430 5.70 15.47 -22.91
C PRO A 430 5.31 14.33 -21.97
N ILE A 431 4.99 14.67 -20.71
CA ILE A 431 4.72 13.71 -19.63
C ILE A 431 3.68 12.64 -20.00
N TRP A 432 2.57 13.01 -20.63
CA TRP A 432 1.54 12.06 -21.08
C TRP A 432 2.03 11.12 -22.18
N THR A 433 2.92 11.60 -23.07
CA THR A 433 3.53 10.77 -24.11
C THR A 433 4.51 9.77 -23.50
N ALA A 434 5.36 10.21 -22.56
CA ALA A 434 6.28 9.35 -21.83
C ALA A 434 5.51 8.24 -21.08
N CYS A 435 4.44 8.63 -20.39
CA CYS A 435 3.61 7.69 -19.66
C CYS A 435 2.86 6.71 -20.59
N LEU A 436 2.34 7.16 -21.74
CA LEU A 436 1.74 6.26 -22.76
C LEU A 436 2.78 5.27 -23.32
N ALA A 437 3.98 5.77 -23.66
CA ALA A 437 5.05 4.96 -24.23
C ALA A 437 5.55 3.86 -23.26
N ILE A 438 5.33 4.03 -21.96
CA ILE A 438 5.67 3.03 -20.94
C ILE A 438 4.45 2.13 -20.67
N SER A 439 3.30 2.71 -20.32
CA SER A 439 2.17 1.93 -19.82
C SER A 439 1.53 1.04 -20.88
N ILE A 440 1.38 1.51 -22.13
CA ILE A 440 0.75 0.70 -23.18
C ILE A 440 1.57 -0.54 -23.51
N PRO A 441 2.89 -0.47 -23.82
CA PRO A 441 3.66 -1.65 -24.13
C PRO A 441 3.78 -2.60 -22.93
N THR A 442 4.06 -2.09 -21.74
CA THR A 442 4.26 -2.94 -20.55
C THR A 442 2.99 -3.68 -20.16
N VAL A 443 1.84 -2.99 -20.07
CA VAL A 443 0.55 -3.64 -19.75
C VAL A 443 0.15 -4.61 -20.86
N THR A 444 0.31 -4.24 -22.13
CA THR A 444 -0.07 -5.09 -23.27
C THR A 444 0.80 -6.35 -23.35
N VAL A 445 2.13 -6.22 -23.26
CA VAL A 445 3.06 -7.35 -23.31
C VAL A 445 2.83 -8.27 -22.11
N ALA A 446 2.67 -7.70 -20.90
CA ALA A 446 2.33 -8.48 -19.71
C ALA A 446 1.03 -9.26 -19.89
N ALA A 447 -0.03 -8.60 -20.39
CA ALA A 447 -1.33 -9.23 -20.63
C ALA A 447 -1.25 -10.35 -21.68
N ILE A 448 -0.48 -10.18 -22.76
CA ILE A 448 -0.26 -11.22 -23.79
C ILE A 448 0.47 -12.43 -23.19
N ILE A 449 1.59 -12.23 -22.49
CA ILE A 449 2.33 -13.32 -21.83
C ILE A 449 1.40 -14.05 -20.85
N PHE A 450 0.68 -13.28 -20.04
CA PHE A 450 -0.26 -13.81 -19.05
C PHE A 450 -1.37 -14.64 -19.73
N ALA A 451 -2.01 -14.11 -20.77
CA ALA A 451 -3.07 -14.80 -21.49
C ALA A 451 -2.60 -16.11 -22.14
N LEU A 452 -1.40 -16.11 -22.73
CA LEU A 452 -0.88 -17.26 -23.46
C LEU A 452 -0.22 -18.33 -22.57
N ARG A 453 0.34 -17.94 -21.41
CA ARG A 453 1.24 -18.81 -20.63
C ARG A 453 0.77 -19.11 -19.22
N VAL A 454 -0.11 -18.29 -18.62
CA VAL A 454 -0.60 -18.51 -17.26
C VAL A 454 -1.94 -19.26 -17.31
N LYS A 455 -2.06 -20.34 -16.52
CA LYS A 455 -3.29 -21.11 -16.41
C LYS A 455 -4.24 -20.48 -15.38
N GLU A 456 -5.55 -20.65 -15.62
CA GLU A 456 -6.62 -20.25 -14.68
C GLU A 456 -6.48 -20.98 -13.33
N THR A 457 -6.84 -20.29 -12.25
CA THR A 457 -6.80 -20.82 -10.88
C THR A 457 -8.18 -20.95 -10.23
N LYS A 458 -9.24 -20.50 -10.91
CA LYS A 458 -10.61 -20.61 -10.41
C LYS A 458 -10.94 -22.06 -10.04
N GLY A 459 -11.33 -22.29 -8.78
CA GLY A 459 -11.70 -23.61 -8.28
C GLY A 459 -10.51 -24.53 -7.97
N ALA A 460 -9.27 -24.03 -7.97
CA ALA A 460 -8.11 -24.80 -7.53
C ALA A 460 -8.30 -25.24 -6.06
N ASN A 461 -8.18 -26.54 -5.82
CA ASN A 461 -8.17 -27.08 -4.47
C ASN A 461 -6.78 -26.84 -3.87
N LEU A 462 -6.69 -25.95 -2.89
CA LEU A 462 -5.42 -25.55 -2.27
C LEU A 462 -4.74 -26.71 -1.53
N ASP A 463 -5.49 -27.75 -1.17
CA ASP A 463 -4.98 -28.95 -0.48
C ASP A 463 -4.37 -29.97 -1.45
N GLU A 464 -4.64 -29.85 -2.76
CA GLU A 464 -4.14 -30.76 -3.80
C GLU A 464 -2.89 -30.21 -4.54
N ILE A 465 -2.44 -29.01 -4.18
CA ILE A 465 -1.23 -28.40 -4.73
C ILE A 465 -0.04 -28.88 -3.89
N GLY A 466 0.37 -30.11 -4.04
CA GLY A 466 1.49 -30.75 -3.36
C GLY A 466 2.45 -31.37 -4.35
#